data_5b58d9bfabb087ecb3812b19c9d89542
#
_entry.id   5b58d9bfabb087ecb3812b19c9d89542
#
_cell.length_a   1.000
_cell.length_b   1.000
_cell.length_c   1.000
_cell.angle_alpha   90.00
_cell.angle_beta   90.00
_cell.angle_gamma   90.00
#
_symmetry.space_group_name_H-M   'P 1'
#
loop_
_entity.id
_entity.type
_entity.pdbx_description
1 polymer ?
#
loop_
_entity_poly.entity_id
_entity_poly.type
_entity_poly.pdbx_seq_one_letter_code
_entity_poly.pdbx_strand_id
1 'polypeptide(L)'
;MKIRPAEARDRERIHEILVATAHFTEEEVRCAMELVDQAHDEPEKGDYFVHVLEEPDDGPVQGYVCHGPTPLTDGVFDLYWIAVDPKQQGQGIGQLLLRFVENEVRRKRGRMLLIETSSKESYASTMRFYERSGYDEISRIKDFYRIEDDKVVYCKKLTPS
;
A
#
# COMPACT_ATOMS: atom_id res chain seq x y z
N MET A 1 5.90 -13.23 12.80
CA MET A 1 5.24 -12.00 12.35
C MET A 1 3.79 -12.28 11.96
N LYS A 2 2.92 -11.37 12.26
CA LYS A 2 1.47 -11.54 12.05
C LYS A 2 0.91 -10.32 11.33
N ILE A 3 0.08 -10.56 10.31
CA ILE A 3 -0.68 -9.50 9.64
C ILE A 3 -2.12 -9.58 10.10
N ARG A 4 -2.65 -8.48 10.57
CA ARG A 4 -4.03 -8.38 11.08
C ARG A 4 -4.67 -7.06 10.66
N PRO A 5 -6.02 -6.95 10.70
CA PRO A 5 -6.67 -5.67 10.48
C PRO A 5 -6.16 -4.62 11.48
N ALA A 6 -6.01 -3.38 11.03
CA ALA A 6 -5.62 -2.30 11.90
C ALA A 6 -6.74 -1.95 12.88
N GLU A 7 -6.36 -1.60 14.09
CA GLU A 7 -7.25 -1.16 15.16
C GLU A 7 -6.98 0.30 15.49
N ALA A 8 -7.87 0.93 16.26
CA ALA A 8 -7.71 2.33 16.68
C ALA A 8 -6.35 2.60 17.33
N ARG A 9 -5.86 1.65 18.12
CA ARG A 9 -4.55 1.74 18.79
C ARG A 9 -3.36 1.82 17.84
N ASP A 10 -3.52 1.40 16.59
CA ASP A 10 -2.43 1.37 15.61
C ASP A 10 -2.24 2.70 14.88
N ARG A 11 -3.21 3.59 14.97
CA ARG A 11 -3.23 4.83 14.19
C ARG A 11 -1.96 5.66 14.35
N GLU A 12 -1.57 5.88 15.60
CA GLU A 12 -0.38 6.68 15.89
C GLU A 12 0.89 6.05 15.34
N ARG A 13 1.02 4.73 15.48
CA ARG A 13 2.19 4.00 14.98
C ARG A 13 2.26 4.01 13.45
N ILE A 14 1.12 3.88 12.78
CA ILE A 14 1.05 4.01 11.31
C ILE A 14 1.54 5.40 10.89
N HIS A 15 1.09 6.45 11.57
CA HIS A 15 1.53 7.81 11.29
C HIS A 15 3.05 7.96 11.48
N GLU A 16 3.61 7.42 12.56
CA GLU A 16 5.05 7.44 12.81
C GLU A 16 5.84 6.78 11.69
N ILE A 17 5.38 5.62 11.21
CA ILE A 17 6.03 4.89 10.12
C ILE A 17 6.01 5.73 8.83
N LEU A 18 4.86 6.33 8.51
CA LEU A 18 4.74 7.18 7.32
C LEU A 18 5.67 8.38 7.38
N VAL A 19 5.73 9.07 8.52
CA VAL A 19 6.61 10.23 8.70
C VAL A 19 8.08 9.80 8.63
N ALA A 20 8.43 8.66 9.22
CA ALA A 20 9.79 8.14 9.21
C ALA A 20 10.24 7.70 7.82
N THR A 21 9.30 7.39 6.94
CA THR A 21 9.60 7.05 5.54
C THR A 21 9.83 8.35 4.77
N ALA A 22 11.09 8.73 4.65
CA ALA A 22 11.52 10.08 4.26
C ALA A 22 11.06 10.57 2.88
N HIS A 23 10.58 9.69 2.01
CA HIS A 23 10.13 10.10 0.68
C HIS A 23 8.66 10.56 0.61
N PHE A 24 7.89 10.41 1.68
CA PHE A 24 6.51 10.91 1.72
C PHE A 24 6.48 12.38 2.16
N THR A 25 5.74 13.19 1.41
CA THR A 25 5.49 14.60 1.79
C THR A 25 4.46 14.67 2.90
N GLU A 26 4.35 15.82 3.57
CA GLU A 26 3.31 16.04 4.58
C GLU A 26 1.90 15.84 4.01
N GLU A 27 1.67 16.28 2.77
CA GLU A 27 0.38 16.10 2.09
C GLU A 27 0.09 14.62 1.83
N GLU A 28 1.10 13.86 1.41
CA GLU A 28 0.97 12.42 1.20
C GLU A 28 0.67 11.69 2.51
N VAL A 29 1.35 12.05 3.60
CA VAL A 29 1.07 11.47 4.92
C VAL A 29 -0.36 11.78 5.35
N ARG A 30 -0.80 13.01 5.15
CA ARG A 30 -2.18 13.41 5.48
C ARG A 30 -3.19 12.59 4.69
N CYS A 31 -2.96 12.44 3.40
CA CYS A 31 -3.84 11.65 2.52
C CYS A 31 -3.90 10.19 2.98
N ALA A 32 -2.75 9.59 3.30
CA ALA A 32 -2.70 8.23 3.79
C ALA A 32 -3.49 8.07 5.09
N MET A 33 -3.36 9.02 6.02
CA MET A 33 -4.07 8.96 7.30
C MET A 33 -5.58 9.15 7.15
N GLU A 34 -6.03 9.93 6.16
CA GLU A 34 -7.46 10.04 5.86
C GLU A 34 -8.06 8.69 5.48
N LEU A 35 -7.34 7.88 4.69
CA LEU A 35 -7.79 6.53 4.34
C LEU A 35 -7.82 5.60 5.56
N VAL A 36 -6.82 5.71 6.44
CA VAL A 36 -6.79 4.94 7.68
C VAL A 36 -8.01 5.26 8.54
N ASP A 37 -8.31 6.54 8.69
CA ASP A 37 -9.44 7.01 9.49
C ASP A 37 -10.78 6.57 8.87
N GLN A 38 -10.93 6.69 7.56
CA GLN A 38 -12.15 6.27 6.88
C GLN A 38 -12.37 4.76 6.98
N ALA A 39 -11.31 3.97 6.84
CA ALA A 39 -11.41 2.51 6.98
C ALA A 39 -11.88 2.12 8.38
N HIS A 40 -11.45 2.85 9.41
CA HIS A 40 -11.84 2.59 10.80
C HIS A 40 -13.26 3.09 11.09
N ASP A 41 -13.60 4.30 10.66
CA ASP A 41 -14.86 4.97 10.99
C ASP A 41 -16.04 4.45 10.16
N GLU A 42 -15.78 4.05 8.92
CA GLU A 42 -16.82 3.63 7.97
C GLU A 42 -16.51 2.29 7.30
N PRO A 43 -16.26 1.22 8.11
CA PRO A 43 -15.87 -0.08 7.55
C PRO A 43 -16.96 -0.70 6.66
N GLU A 44 -18.22 -0.35 6.88
CA GLU A 44 -19.36 -0.85 6.11
C GLU A 44 -19.34 -0.41 4.65
N LYS A 45 -18.63 0.66 4.32
CA LYS A 45 -18.48 1.11 2.92
C LYS A 45 -17.63 0.17 2.09
N GLY A 46 -16.68 -0.52 2.73
CA GLY A 46 -15.80 -1.46 2.03
C GLY A 46 -14.87 -0.81 1.00
N ASP A 47 -14.59 0.48 1.15
CA ASP A 47 -13.73 1.22 0.21
C ASP A 47 -12.26 1.01 0.48
N TYR A 48 -11.88 0.91 1.76
CA TYR A 48 -10.49 0.81 2.19
C TYR A 48 -10.33 -0.27 3.25
N PHE A 49 -9.29 -1.09 3.10
CA PHE A 49 -8.90 -2.12 4.06
C PHE A 49 -7.47 -1.82 4.52
N VAL A 50 -7.29 -1.64 5.82
CA VAL A 50 -5.99 -1.33 6.41
C VAL A 50 -5.54 -2.48 7.28
N HIS A 51 -4.34 -2.97 7.04
CA HIS A 51 -3.74 -4.05 7.82
C HIS A 51 -2.36 -3.62 8.31
N VAL A 52 -1.97 -4.18 9.44
CA VAL A 52 -0.65 -3.96 10.03
C VAL A 52 0.09 -5.28 10.15
N LEU A 53 1.41 -5.23 10.06
CA LEU A 53 2.29 -6.35 10.35
C LEU A 53 2.97 -6.08 11.67
N GLU A 54 2.79 -6.96 12.64
CA GLU A 54 3.38 -6.84 13.96
C GLU A 54 4.33 -8.01 14.27
N GLU A 55 5.27 -7.78 15.17
CA GLU A 55 6.11 -8.82 15.69
C GLU A 55 5.31 -9.81 16.54
N PRO A 56 5.85 -11.04 16.77
CA PRO A 56 5.19 -12.03 17.63
C PRO A 56 4.88 -11.50 19.03
N ASP A 57 3.88 -12.13 19.68
CA ASP A 57 3.50 -11.84 21.06
C ASP A 57 3.04 -10.39 21.29
N ASP A 58 2.21 -9.89 20.35
CA ASP A 58 1.68 -8.51 20.38
C ASP A 58 2.81 -7.46 20.40
N GLY A 59 3.90 -7.76 19.70
CA GLY A 59 5.02 -6.84 19.57
C GLY A 59 4.70 -5.63 18.72
N PRO A 60 5.68 -4.72 18.55
CA PRO A 60 5.43 -3.47 17.83
C PRO A 60 5.07 -3.71 16.36
N VAL A 61 4.23 -2.82 15.83
CA VAL A 61 3.88 -2.78 14.41
C VAL A 61 5.11 -2.31 13.62
N GLN A 62 5.46 -3.06 12.58
CA GLN A 62 6.64 -2.84 11.75
C GLN A 62 6.30 -2.34 10.34
N GLY A 63 5.06 -2.46 9.94
CA GLY A 63 4.61 -2.01 8.63
C GLY A 63 3.10 -2.00 8.52
N TYR A 64 2.61 -1.35 7.47
CA TYR A 64 1.18 -1.31 7.19
C TYR A 64 0.91 -1.27 5.69
N VAL A 65 -0.32 -1.62 5.32
CA VAL A 65 -0.78 -1.61 3.95
C VAL A 65 -2.24 -1.19 3.90
N CYS A 66 -2.60 -0.42 2.87
CA CYS A 66 -3.97 -0.01 2.60
C CYS A 66 -4.32 -0.37 1.15
N HIS A 67 -5.43 -1.09 0.97
CA HIS A 67 -5.93 -1.46 -0.35
C HIS A 67 -7.45 -1.37 -0.39
N GLY A 68 -8.02 -1.44 -1.58
CA GLY A 68 -9.46 -1.44 -1.73
C GLY A 68 -9.90 -1.66 -3.17
N PRO A 69 -11.20 -1.90 -3.39
CA PRO A 69 -11.73 -2.09 -4.74
C PRO A 69 -11.68 -0.79 -5.53
N THR A 70 -11.28 -0.89 -6.80
CA THR A 70 -11.34 0.24 -7.72
C THR A 70 -12.80 0.49 -8.09
N PRO A 71 -13.33 1.70 -7.88
CA PRO A 71 -14.72 2.01 -8.18
C PRO A 71 -15.11 1.66 -9.62
N LEU A 72 -16.33 1.18 -9.82
CA LEU A 72 -16.94 0.90 -11.12
C LEU A 72 -16.28 -0.24 -11.89
N THR A 73 -15.43 -1.03 -11.27
CA THR A 73 -14.76 -2.15 -11.93
C THR A 73 -15.28 -3.48 -11.44
N ASP A 74 -15.08 -4.50 -12.27
CA ASP A 74 -15.32 -5.89 -11.91
C ASP A 74 -13.98 -6.54 -11.56
N GLY A 75 -13.68 -6.61 -10.27
CA GLY A 75 -12.53 -7.33 -9.77
C GLY A 75 -11.18 -6.64 -9.90
N VAL A 76 -11.15 -5.32 -10.08
CA VAL A 76 -9.90 -4.55 -10.02
C VAL A 76 -9.77 -3.91 -8.63
N PHE A 77 -8.57 -4.00 -8.07
CA PHE A 77 -8.26 -3.43 -6.76
C PHE A 77 -7.05 -2.51 -6.85
N ASP A 78 -7.01 -1.52 -5.99
CA ASP A 78 -5.88 -0.61 -5.85
C ASP A 78 -5.11 -0.92 -4.55
N LEU A 79 -3.79 -0.94 -4.66
CA LEU A 79 -2.92 -0.79 -3.51
C LEU A 79 -2.69 0.71 -3.32
N TYR A 80 -3.24 1.29 -2.26
CA TYR A 80 -3.16 2.73 -2.03
C TYR A 80 -1.87 3.14 -1.33
N TRP A 81 -1.49 2.44 -0.27
CA TRP A 81 -0.33 2.77 0.54
C TRP A 81 0.31 1.49 1.08
N ILE A 82 1.62 1.48 1.10
CA ILE A 82 2.43 0.45 1.75
C ILE A 82 3.65 1.14 2.36
N ALA A 83 3.92 0.88 3.62
CA ALA A 83 5.08 1.44 4.30
C ALA A 83 5.63 0.49 5.34
N VAL A 84 6.94 0.45 5.45
CA VAL A 84 7.67 -0.37 6.42
C VAL A 84 8.54 0.56 7.26
N ASP A 85 8.60 0.32 8.57
CA ASP A 85 9.49 1.07 9.46
C ASP A 85 10.90 1.04 8.85
N PRO A 86 11.52 2.22 8.59
CA PRO A 86 12.86 2.27 8.01
C PRO A 86 13.90 1.43 8.76
N LYS A 87 13.73 1.26 10.06
CA LYS A 87 14.63 0.43 10.88
C LYS A 87 14.49 -1.07 10.58
N GLN A 88 13.40 -1.46 9.94
CA GLN A 88 13.08 -2.85 9.63
C GLN A 88 13.12 -3.16 8.12
N GLN A 89 13.61 -2.23 7.31
CA GLN A 89 13.75 -2.46 5.87
C GLN A 89 14.83 -3.52 5.60
N GLY A 90 14.68 -4.21 4.47
CA GLY A 90 15.60 -5.28 4.09
C GLY A 90 15.28 -6.64 4.71
N GLN A 91 14.20 -6.77 5.47
CA GLN A 91 13.78 -8.01 6.11
C GLN A 91 12.60 -8.70 5.42
N GLY A 92 12.21 -8.23 4.24
CA GLY A 92 11.12 -8.81 3.47
C GLY A 92 9.72 -8.45 3.93
N ILE A 93 9.57 -7.48 4.84
CA ILE A 93 8.27 -7.06 5.37
C ILE A 93 7.37 -6.50 4.26
N GLY A 94 7.93 -5.64 3.39
CA GLY A 94 7.18 -5.11 2.25
C GLY A 94 6.64 -6.21 1.35
N GLN A 95 7.45 -7.24 1.09
CA GLN A 95 7.04 -8.38 0.28
C GLN A 95 5.93 -9.18 0.96
N LEU A 96 6.00 -9.37 2.28
CA LEU A 96 4.96 -10.05 3.03
C LEU A 96 3.63 -9.30 2.95
N LEU A 97 3.66 -7.99 3.13
CA LEU A 97 2.48 -7.14 3.02
C LEU A 97 1.88 -7.16 1.61
N LEU A 98 2.71 -7.09 0.60
CA LEU A 98 2.25 -7.11 -0.79
C LEU A 98 1.60 -8.45 -1.13
N ARG A 99 2.23 -9.57 -0.76
CA ARG A 99 1.66 -10.92 -0.95
C ARG A 99 0.35 -11.09 -0.20
N PHE A 100 0.27 -10.54 0.99
CA PHE A 100 -0.97 -10.57 1.76
C PHE A 100 -2.11 -9.92 0.97
N VAL A 101 -1.89 -8.72 0.44
CA VAL A 101 -2.90 -8.00 -0.36
C VAL A 101 -3.27 -8.81 -1.61
N GLU A 102 -2.30 -9.36 -2.32
CA GLU A 102 -2.55 -10.20 -3.49
C GLU A 102 -3.47 -11.38 -3.14
N ASN A 103 -3.21 -12.04 -2.01
CA ASN A 103 -4.01 -13.16 -1.56
C ASN A 103 -5.43 -12.71 -1.13
N GLU A 104 -5.57 -11.56 -0.48
CA GLU A 104 -6.88 -10.99 -0.13
C GLU A 104 -7.69 -10.70 -1.40
N VAL A 105 -7.06 -10.09 -2.40
CA VAL A 105 -7.71 -9.80 -3.68
C VAL A 105 -8.15 -11.10 -4.37
N ARG A 106 -7.30 -12.12 -4.38
CA ARG A 106 -7.66 -13.44 -4.95
C ARG A 106 -8.86 -14.07 -4.23
N ARG A 107 -8.88 -14.00 -2.91
CA ARG A 107 -10.01 -14.54 -2.13
C ARG A 107 -11.33 -13.84 -2.44
N LYS A 108 -11.27 -12.57 -2.75
CA LYS A 108 -12.43 -11.77 -3.17
C LYS A 108 -12.73 -11.90 -4.66
N ARG A 109 -12.07 -12.86 -5.34
CA ARG A 109 -12.21 -13.13 -6.78
C ARG A 109 -11.78 -11.93 -7.63
N GLY A 110 -10.87 -11.11 -7.11
CA GLY A 110 -10.25 -10.04 -7.87
C GLY A 110 -9.31 -10.60 -8.92
N ARG A 111 -9.19 -9.91 -10.04
CA ARG A 111 -8.40 -10.34 -11.19
C ARG A 111 -7.19 -9.46 -11.47
N MET A 112 -7.07 -8.33 -10.77
CA MET A 112 -6.02 -7.35 -11.08
C MET A 112 -5.75 -6.47 -9.86
N LEU A 113 -4.47 -6.21 -9.60
CA LEU A 113 -4.04 -5.22 -8.59
C LEU A 113 -3.27 -4.12 -9.30
N LEU A 114 -3.68 -2.88 -9.05
CA LEU A 114 -3.04 -1.68 -9.58
C LEU A 114 -2.29 -0.94 -8.48
N ILE A 115 -1.16 -0.34 -8.85
CA ILE A 115 -0.35 0.48 -7.95
C ILE A 115 0.05 1.75 -8.68
N GLU A 116 -0.33 2.91 -8.13
CA GLU A 116 0.09 4.19 -8.67
C GLU A 116 1.29 4.70 -7.87
N THR A 117 2.29 5.22 -8.55
CA THR A 117 3.48 5.78 -7.90
C THR A 117 4.04 6.96 -8.67
N SER A 118 4.82 7.78 -7.97
CA SER A 118 5.57 8.90 -8.55
C SER A 118 6.85 8.39 -9.22
N SER A 119 7.27 9.04 -10.29
CA SER A 119 8.53 8.73 -10.98
C SER A 119 9.73 9.48 -10.41
N LYS A 120 9.54 10.33 -9.40
CA LYS A 120 10.67 11.08 -8.83
C LYS A 120 11.71 10.15 -8.22
N GLU A 121 12.96 10.61 -8.17
CA GLU A 121 14.11 9.78 -7.79
C GLU A 121 13.95 9.12 -6.41
N SER A 122 13.33 9.79 -5.45
CA SER A 122 13.08 9.23 -4.12
C SER A 122 12.22 7.96 -4.13
N TYR A 123 11.49 7.70 -5.22
CA TYR A 123 10.67 6.50 -5.40
C TYR A 123 11.35 5.41 -6.24
N ALA A 124 12.59 5.62 -6.69
CA ALA A 124 13.27 4.66 -7.57
C ALA A 124 13.38 3.25 -6.96
N SER A 125 13.69 3.16 -5.67
CA SER A 125 13.76 1.87 -4.98
C SER A 125 12.39 1.20 -4.88
N THR A 126 11.34 1.98 -4.67
CA THR A 126 9.96 1.51 -4.62
C THR A 126 9.53 0.95 -5.98
N MET A 127 9.85 1.64 -7.06
CA MET A 127 9.57 1.17 -8.42
C MET A 127 10.26 -0.16 -8.70
N ARG A 128 11.54 -0.28 -8.35
CA ARG A 128 12.28 -1.55 -8.49
C ARG A 128 11.66 -2.67 -7.66
N PHE A 129 11.17 -2.36 -6.48
CA PHE A 129 10.48 -3.34 -5.63
C PHE A 129 9.24 -3.90 -6.34
N TYR A 130 8.42 -3.06 -6.94
CA TYR A 130 7.23 -3.53 -7.67
C TYR A 130 7.62 -4.33 -8.91
N GLU A 131 8.60 -3.89 -9.67
CA GLU A 131 9.07 -4.62 -10.84
C GLU A 131 9.58 -6.02 -10.49
N ARG A 132 10.38 -6.14 -9.43
CA ARG A 132 10.86 -7.43 -8.95
C ARG A 132 9.75 -8.31 -8.38
N SER A 133 8.66 -7.70 -7.96
CA SER A 133 7.49 -8.43 -7.44
C SER A 133 6.52 -8.89 -8.54
N GLY A 134 6.88 -8.68 -9.79
CA GLY A 134 6.10 -9.16 -10.94
C GLY A 134 5.07 -8.17 -11.46
N TYR A 135 5.21 -6.89 -11.14
CA TYR A 135 4.34 -5.83 -11.66
C TYR A 135 4.93 -5.22 -12.92
N ASP A 136 4.06 -4.95 -13.89
CA ASP A 136 4.43 -4.31 -15.16
C ASP A 136 3.93 -2.88 -15.17
N GLU A 137 4.76 -1.97 -15.69
CA GLU A 137 4.33 -0.60 -15.94
C GLU A 137 3.36 -0.60 -17.13
N ILE A 138 2.12 -0.19 -16.89
CA ILE A 138 1.06 -0.19 -17.93
C ILE A 138 0.64 1.20 -18.37
N SER A 139 1.00 2.24 -17.62
CA SER A 139 0.63 3.61 -17.94
C SER A 139 1.62 4.58 -17.32
N ARG A 140 1.88 5.67 -18.03
CA ARG A 140 2.71 6.76 -17.55
C ARG A 140 2.14 8.07 -18.06
N ILE A 141 1.82 8.97 -17.13
CA ILE A 141 1.37 10.32 -17.49
C ILE A 141 2.49 11.28 -17.09
N LYS A 142 3.11 11.88 -18.11
CA LYS A 142 4.24 12.80 -17.90
C LYS A 142 3.78 14.06 -17.16
N ASP A 143 4.64 14.51 -16.23
CA ASP A 143 4.44 15.76 -15.49
C ASP A 143 3.11 15.83 -14.75
N PHE A 144 2.59 14.67 -14.30
CA PHE A 144 1.28 14.58 -13.67
C PHE A 144 1.22 15.26 -12.30
N TYR A 145 2.17 14.93 -11.43
CA TYR A 145 2.21 15.52 -10.09
C TYR A 145 2.88 16.89 -10.11
N ARG A 146 3.97 17.00 -10.83
CA ARG A 146 4.78 18.22 -11.06
C ARG A 146 5.58 18.00 -12.32
N ILE A 147 6.23 19.06 -12.83
CA ILE A 147 7.19 18.93 -13.92
C ILE A 147 8.27 17.93 -13.50
N GLU A 148 8.56 16.96 -14.36
CA GLU A 148 9.50 15.86 -14.15
C GLU A 148 9.07 14.85 -13.07
N ASP A 149 7.81 14.86 -12.67
CA ASP A 149 7.25 13.89 -11.71
C ASP A 149 6.01 13.23 -12.34
N ASP A 150 6.23 12.12 -13.00
CA ASP A 150 5.20 11.39 -13.74
C ASP A 150 4.36 10.51 -12.80
N LYS A 151 3.11 10.30 -13.19
CA LYS A 151 2.30 9.25 -12.60
C LYS A 151 2.57 7.95 -13.33
N VAL A 152 3.08 6.96 -12.62
CA VAL A 152 3.35 5.61 -13.15
C VAL A 152 2.34 4.66 -12.55
N VAL A 153 1.70 3.85 -13.39
CA VAL A 153 0.75 2.82 -12.95
C VAL A 153 1.35 1.45 -13.23
N TYR A 154 1.50 0.67 -12.18
CA TYR A 154 1.90 -0.73 -12.24
C TYR A 154 0.67 -1.63 -12.13
N CYS A 155 0.73 -2.79 -12.77
CA CYS A 155 -0.35 -3.75 -12.76
C CYS A 155 0.18 -5.18 -12.62
N LYS A 156 -0.54 -5.98 -11.84
CA LYS A 156 -0.34 -7.43 -11.81
C LYS A 156 -1.69 -8.11 -11.99
N LYS A 157 -1.78 -8.99 -12.99
CA LYS A 157 -2.96 -9.83 -13.15
C LYS A 157 -2.89 -10.96 -12.15
N LEU A 158 -4.00 -11.22 -11.48
CA LEU A 158 -4.11 -12.24 -10.45
C LEU A 158 -5.07 -13.33 -10.89
N THR A 159 -4.74 -14.57 -10.54
CA THR A 159 -5.64 -15.70 -10.76
C THR A 159 -6.45 -15.91 -9.49
N PRO A 160 -7.80 -15.87 -9.53
CA PRO A 160 -8.64 -16.11 -8.36
C PRO A 160 -8.35 -17.48 -7.76
N SER A 161 -8.33 -17.56 -6.42
CA SER A 161 -8.13 -18.82 -5.70
C SER A 161 -9.45 -19.56 -5.46
#